data_4042a72179120e4c1fb47b89ba6628f9
#
_entry.id   4042a72179120e4c1fb47b89ba6628f9
#
_cell.length_a   1.000
_cell.length_b   1.000
_cell.length_c   1.000
_cell.angle_alpha   90.00
_cell.angle_beta   90.00
_cell.angle_gamma   90.00
#
_symmetry.space_group_name_H-M   'P 1'
#
loop_
_entity.id
_entity.type
_entity.pdbx_description
1 polymer ?
#
loop_
_entity_poly.entity_id
_entity_poly.type
_entity_poly.pdbx_seq_one_letter_code
_entity_poly.pdbx_strand_id
1 'polypeptide(L)'
;ERDIIDETIDKLKSYGYINDLAFARDWVSHRMATKPMGRAMIKRELYYKGIDNEIIEKSLDQFSENEEEEQAYKLALKYIKRYRNLDTREQFYKIGQALARRGFNWEVAKRALRRLELEEEENL
;
A
#
# COMPACT_ATOMS: atom_id res chain seq x y z
N GLU A 1 8.84 -43.83 4.72
CA GLU A 1 8.15 -43.57 5.98
C GLU A 1 8.73 -42.33 6.66
N ARG A 2 7.85 -41.44 7.08
CA ARG A 2 8.27 -40.20 7.73
C ARG A 2 8.53 -40.47 9.21
N ASP A 3 9.59 -39.93 9.74
CA ASP A 3 9.88 -40.04 11.16
C ASP A 3 9.25 -38.89 11.95
N ILE A 4 9.31 -38.98 13.28
CA ILE A 4 8.73 -37.99 14.20
C ILE A 4 9.37 -36.61 14.02
N ILE A 5 10.66 -36.57 13.70
CA ILE A 5 11.39 -35.30 13.51
C ILE A 5 10.86 -34.57 12.30
N ASP A 6 10.64 -35.25 11.18
CA ASP A 6 10.10 -34.64 9.96
C ASP A 6 8.71 -34.10 10.21
N GLU A 7 7.85 -34.83 10.89
CA GLU A 7 6.50 -34.40 11.25
C GLU A 7 6.53 -33.17 12.14
N THR A 8 7.45 -33.14 13.10
CA THR A 8 7.61 -32.01 14.02
C THR A 8 8.05 -30.76 13.27
N ILE A 9 9.01 -30.90 12.37
CA ILE A 9 9.50 -29.79 11.55
C ILE A 9 8.41 -29.24 10.66
N ASP A 10 7.61 -30.09 10.04
CA ASP A 10 6.49 -29.67 9.20
C ASP A 10 5.45 -28.89 10.02
N LYS A 11 5.16 -29.34 11.24
CA LYS A 11 4.28 -28.63 12.15
C LYS A 11 4.83 -27.26 12.51
N LEU A 12 6.11 -27.18 12.84
CA LEU A 12 6.76 -25.91 13.20
C LEU A 12 6.73 -24.93 12.02
N LYS A 13 7.00 -25.42 10.81
CA LYS A 13 6.91 -24.58 9.60
C LYS A 13 5.47 -24.09 9.37
N SER A 14 4.48 -24.96 9.59
CA SER A 14 3.07 -24.61 9.44
C SER A 14 2.66 -23.53 10.44
N TYR A 15 3.07 -23.63 11.69
CA TYR A 15 2.79 -22.61 12.70
C TYR A 15 3.49 -21.30 12.37
N GLY A 16 4.73 -21.35 11.91
CA GLY A 16 5.46 -20.17 11.48
C GLY A 16 4.76 -19.46 10.31
N TYR A 17 4.26 -20.22 9.35
CA TYR A 17 3.51 -19.67 8.23
C TYR A 17 2.24 -18.96 8.71
N ILE A 18 1.47 -19.61 9.57
CA ILE A 18 0.22 -19.05 10.12
C ILE A 18 0.51 -17.75 10.87
N ASN A 19 1.54 -17.73 11.71
CA ASN A 19 1.92 -16.56 12.49
C ASN A 19 2.38 -15.42 11.60
N ASP A 20 3.16 -15.71 10.57
CA ASP A 20 3.66 -14.69 9.64
C ASP A 20 2.51 -14.10 8.82
N LEU A 21 1.56 -14.94 8.40
CA LEU A 21 0.39 -14.46 7.66
C LEU A 21 -0.49 -13.55 8.54
N ALA A 22 -0.71 -13.93 9.79
CA ALA A 22 -1.45 -13.11 10.75
C ALA A 22 -0.75 -11.77 10.98
N PHE A 23 0.56 -11.81 11.19
CA PHE A 23 1.38 -10.61 11.36
C PHE A 23 1.26 -9.69 10.14
N ALA A 24 1.43 -10.26 8.93
CA ALA A 24 1.39 -9.47 7.70
C ALA A 24 0.02 -8.83 7.48
N ARG A 25 -1.06 -9.56 7.74
CA ARG A 25 -2.42 -9.03 7.62
C ARG A 25 -2.68 -7.89 8.60
N ASP A 26 -2.22 -8.04 9.84
CA ASP A 26 -2.34 -6.99 10.84
C ASP A 26 -1.54 -5.75 10.42
N TRP A 27 -0.35 -5.95 9.85
CA TRP A 27 0.48 -4.87 9.37
C TRP A 27 -0.21 -4.08 8.26
N VAL A 28 -0.76 -4.78 7.26
CA VAL A 28 -1.49 -4.15 6.15
C VAL A 28 -2.69 -3.36 6.70
N SER A 29 -3.49 -3.96 7.56
CA SER A 29 -4.65 -3.30 8.17
C SER A 29 -4.26 -2.04 8.93
N HIS A 30 -3.19 -2.11 9.70
CA HIS A 30 -2.69 -0.97 10.45
C HIS A 30 -2.26 0.17 9.54
N ARG A 31 -1.53 -0.16 8.46
CA ARG A 31 -1.10 0.86 7.51
C ARG A 31 -2.27 1.51 6.78
N MET A 32 -3.25 0.72 6.36
CA MET A 32 -4.44 1.24 5.71
C MET A 32 -5.22 2.20 6.62
N ALA A 33 -5.24 1.94 7.91
CA ALA A 33 -6.00 2.73 8.87
C ALA A 33 -5.29 4.00 9.31
N THR A 34 -3.95 4.02 9.35
CA THR A 34 -3.20 5.09 10.02
C THR A 34 -2.52 6.08 9.08
N LYS A 35 -2.10 5.65 7.90
CA LYS A 35 -1.30 6.51 7.03
C LYS A 35 -1.45 6.12 5.58
N PRO A 36 -1.83 7.05 4.69
CA PRO A 36 -1.94 6.73 3.26
C PRO A 36 -0.61 6.22 2.72
N MET A 37 -0.64 5.01 2.15
CA MET A 37 0.55 4.32 1.69
C MET A 37 0.15 3.34 0.61
N GLY A 38 0.97 3.25 -0.45
CA GLY A 38 0.71 2.32 -1.55
C GLY A 38 1.18 0.91 -1.24
N ARG A 39 0.69 -0.04 -2.02
CA ARG A 39 1.00 -1.47 -1.84
C ARG A 39 2.51 -1.74 -1.92
N ALA A 40 3.21 -1.06 -2.82
CA ALA A 40 4.65 -1.26 -3.00
C ALA A 40 5.46 -0.96 -1.74
N MET A 41 5.07 0.08 -0.99
CA MET A 41 5.76 0.43 0.23
C MET A 41 5.46 -0.56 1.36
N ILE A 42 4.20 -0.99 1.50
CA ILE A 42 3.82 -2.01 2.48
C ILE A 42 4.56 -3.32 2.19
N LYS A 43 4.62 -3.70 0.93
CA LYS A 43 5.34 -4.88 0.47
C LYS A 43 6.82 -4.81 0.87
N ARG A 44 7.45 -3.67 0.66
CA ARG A 44 8.85 -3.45 1.03
C ARG A 44 9.05 -3.56 2.54
N GLU A 45 8.17 -2.97 3.33
CA GLU A 45 8.24 -3.04 4.78
C GLU A 45 8.19 -4.49 5.26
N LEU A 46 7.25 -5.27 4.73
CA LEU A 46 7.09 -6.68 5.10
C LEU A 46 8.30 -7.51 4.66
N TYR A 47 8.82 -7.22 3.47
CA TYR A 47 10.02 -7.89 2.97
C TYR A 47 11.20 -7.67 3.93
N TYR A 48 11.41 -6.44 4.39
CA TYR A 48 12.50 -6.15 5.33
C TYR A 48 12.29 -6.75 6.72
N LYS A 49 11.06 -7.10 7.05
CA LYS A 49 10.76 -7.83 8.28
C LYS A 49 10.95 -9.33 8.15
N GLY A 50 11.36 -9.80 6.98
CA GLY A 50 11.64 -11.22 6.76
C GLY A 50 10.43 -12.04 6.35
N ILE A 51 9.35 -11.42 5.94
CA ILE A 51 8.15 -12.14 5.50
C ILE A 51 8.33 -12.62 4.07
N ASP A 52 7.96 -13.87 3.81
CA ASP A 52 8.01 -14.49 2.49
C ASP A 52 7.11 -13.78 1.48
N ASN A 53 7.54 -13.69 0.23
CA ASN A 53 6.76 -13.02 -0.83
C ASN A 53 5.36 -13.59 -0.99
N GLU A 54 5.20 -14.91 -0.89
CA GLU A 54 3.89 -15.54 -1.00
C GLU A 54 2.94 -15.06 0.09
N ILE A 55 3.43 -14.93 1.31
CA ILE A 55 2.66 -14.42 2.43
C ILE A 55 2.34 -12.94 2.25
N ILE A 56 3.31 -12.17 1.77
CA ILE A 56 3.11 -10.75 1.48
C ILE A 56 1.97 -10.57 0.47
N GLU A 57 2.01 -11.33 -0.64
CA GLU A 57 0.97 -11.23 -1.66
C GLU A 57 -0.42 -11.59 -1.12
N LYS A 58 -0.50 -12.63 -0.30
CA LYS A 58 -1.78 -13.00 0.33
C LYS A 58 -2.28 -11.92 1.29
N SER A 59 -1.40 -11.32 2.06
CA SER A 59 -1.78 -10.28 3.00
C SER A 59 -2.29 -9.02 2.31
N LEU A 60 -1.83 -8.75 1.09
CA LEU A 60 -2.25 -7.59 0.32
C LEU A 60 -3.60 -7.78 -0.39
N ASP A 61 -4.15 -9.00 -0.41
CA ASP A 61 -5.46 -9.26 -1.00
C ASP A 61 -6.57 -8.42 -0.35
N GLN A 62 -6.43 -8.08 0.92
CA GLN A 62 -7.39 -7.24 1.63
C GLN A 62 -7.29 -5.76 1.23
N PHE A 63 -6.26 -5.39 0.50
CA PHE A 63 -6.01 -4.02 0.05
C PHE A 63 -6.29 -3.96 -1.46
N SER A 64 -7.53 -3.73 -1.83
CA SER A 64 -7.97 -3.71 -3.23
C SER A 64 -7.40 -2.51 -3.99
N GLU A 65 -7.44 -2.58 -5.33
CA GLU A 65 -7.03 -1.44 -6.17
C GLU A 65 -7.88 -0.20 -5.89
N ASN A 66 -9.17 -0.37 -5.65
CA ASN A 66 -10.07 0.75 -5.32
C ASN A 66 -9.69 1.37 -3.98
N GLU A 67 -9.36 0.55 -2.99
CA GLU A 67 -8.91 1.04 -1.69
C GLU A 67 -7.56 1.75 -1.79
N GLU A 68 -6.67 1.23 -2.61
CA GLU A 68 -5.38 1.88 -2.86
C GLU A 68 -5.57 3.24 -3.53
N GLU A 69 -6.46 3.32 -4.51
CA GLU A 69 -6.79 4.58 -5.17
C GLU A 69 -7.38 5.59 -4.19
N GLU A 70 -8.27 5.15 -3.27
CA GLU A 70 -8.80 6.02 -2.23
C GLU A 70 -7.70 6.56 -1.31
N GLN A 71 -6.73 5.72 -0.95
CA GLN A 71 -5.60 6.16 -0.14
C GLN A 71 -4.76 7.20 -0.88
N ALA A 72 -4.50 6.96 -2.16
CA ALA A 72 -3.76 7.90 -3.00
C ALA A 72 -4.49 9.24 -3.13
N TYR A 73 -5.80 9.17 -3.33
CA TYR A 73 -6.64 10.37 -3.47
C TYR A 73 -6.65 11.19 -2.17
N LYS A 74 -6.78 10.55 -1.02
CA LYS A 74 -6.72 11.24 0.28
C LYS A 74 -5.39 11.97 0.45
N LEU A 75 -4.30 11.34 0.05
CA LEU A 75 -2.98 11.96 0.12
C LEU A 75 -2.88 13.12 -0.86
N ALA A 76 -3.41 12.95 -2.07
CA ALA A 76 -3.42 14.02 -3.09
C ALA A 76 -4.18 15.26 -2.60
N LEU A 77 -5.34 15.07 -1.94
CA LEU A 77 -6.11 16.17 -1.35
C LEU A 77 -5.31 16.93 -0.30
N LYS A 78 -4.54 16.21 0.50
CA LYS A 78 -3.69 16.82 1.50
C LYS A 78 -2.59 17.68 0.86
N TYR A 79 -1.96 17.14 -0.19
CA TYR A 79 -0.86 17.85 -0.84
C TYR A 79 -1.31 19.01 -1.72
N ILE A 80 -2.51 18.95 -2.32
CA ILE A 80 -3.00 20.07 -3.14
C ILE A 80 -3.14 21.34 -2.28
N LYS A 81 -3.54 21.19 -1.03
CA LYS A 81 -3.62 22.31 -0.10
C LYS A 81 -2.24 22.89 0.21
N ARG A 82 -1.23 22.02 0.32
CA ARG A 82 0.14 22.44 0.60
C ARG A 82 0.75 23.22 -0.55
N TYR A 83 0.41 22.85 -1.79
CA TYR A 83 1.01 23.44 -2.99
C TYR A 83 0.10 24.47 -3.67
N ARG A 84 -0.79 25.06 -2.90
CA ARG A 84 -1.81 26.00 -3.40
C ARG A 84 -1.22 27.16 -4.20
N ASN A 85 -0.03 27.61 -3.89
CA ASN A 85 0.61 28.75 -4.53
C ASN A 85 1.32 28.43 -5.86
N LEU A 86 1.37 27.16 -6.22
CA LEU A 86 2.00 26.72 -7.45
C LEU A 86 0.97 26.64 -8.58
N ASP A 87 1.41 26.72 -9.82
CA ASP A 87 0.51 26.49 -10.95
C ASP A 87 0.08 25.01 -10.99
N THR A 88 -0.98 24.73 -11.75
CA THR A 88 -1.59 23.39 -11.78
C THR A 88 -0.60 22.31 -12.21
N ARG A 89 0.23 22.57 -13.20
CA ARG A 89 1.22 21.61 -13.69
C ARG A 89 2.24 21.26 -12.60
N GLU A 90 2.76 22.27 -11.92
CA GLU A 90 3.71 22.06 -10.83
C GLU A 90 3.06 21.35 -9.64
N GLN A 91 1.81 21.72 -9.30
CA GLN A 91 1.06 21.04 -8.24
C GLN A 91 0.97 19.55 -8.52
N PHE A 92 0.52 19.19 -9.71
CA PHE A 92 0.31 17.79 -10.07
C PHE A 92 1.63 17.02 -10.15
N TYR A 93 2.69 17.66 -10.61
CA TYR A 93 4.00 17.04 -10.64
C TYR A 93 4.49 16.71 -9.22
N LYS A 94 4.38 17.66 -8.29
CA LYS A 94 4.80 17.47 -6.90
C LYS A 94 3.93 16.45 -6.17
N ILE A 95 2.63 16.46 -6.41
CA ILE A 95 1.72 15.45 -5.84
C ILE A 95 2.09 14.07 -6.37
N GLY A 96 2.32 13.94 -7.67
CA GLY A 96 2.75 12.68 -8.27
C GLY A 96 4.02 12.13 -7.66
N GLN A 97 5.01 12.99 -7.43
CA GLN A 97 6.25 12.61 -6.76
C GLN A 97 5.99 12.13 -5.32
N ALA A 98 5.12 12.82 -4.60
CA ALA A 98 4.77 12.44 -3.24
C ALA A 98 4.07 11.08 -3.20
N LEU A 99 3.16 10.83 -4.14
CA LEU A 99 2.48 9.54 -4.25
C LEU A 99 3.49 8.42 -4.53
N ALA A 100 4.43 8.67 -5.45
CA ALA A 100 5.48 7.69 -5.77
C ALA A 100 6.32 7.35 -4.53
N ARG A 101 6.71 8.38 -3.76
CA ARG A 101 7.49 8.17 -2.52
C ARG A 101 6.74 7.36 -1.47
N ARG A 102 5.41 7.41 -1.49
CA ARG A 102 4.56 6.65 -0.57
C ARG A 102 4.20 5.26 -1.10
N GLY A 103 4.80 4.86 -2.22
CA GLY A 103 4.66 3.50 -2.73
C GLY A 103 3.47 3.27 -3.65
N PHE A 104 2.82 4.32 -4.15
CA PHE A 104 1.75 4.17 -5.13
C PHE A 104 2.37 4.03 -6.51
N ASN A 105 1.89 3.05 -7.30
CA ASN A 105 2.39 2.87 -8.65
C ASN A 105 1.81 3.93 -9.58
N TRP A 106 2.36 4.00 -10.80
CA TRP A 106 1.99 5.01 -11.78
C TRP A 106 0.50 5.00 -12.12
N GLU A 107 -0.09 3.81 -12.29
CA GLU A 107 -1.50 3.69 -12.65
C GLU A 107 -2.41 4.24 -11.54
N VAL A 108 -2.11 3.91 -10.30
CA VAL A 108 -2.88 4.39 -9.15
C VAL A 108 -2.72 5.90 -8.99
N ALA A 109 -1.48 6.40 -9.10
CA ALA A 109 -1.20 7.83 -8.99
C ALA A 109 -1.95 8.61 -10.08
N LYS A 110 -1.94 8.10 -11.30
CA LYS A 110 -2.63 8.73 -12.44
C LYS A 110 -4.13 8.84 -12.20
N ARG A 111 -4.76 7.77 -11.69
CA ARG A 111 -6.20 7.79 -11.39
C ARG A 111 -6.53 8.80 -10.29
N ALA A 112 -5.71 8.85 -9.26
CA ALA A 112 -5.90 9.82 -8.18
C ALA A 112 -5.79 11.26 -8.67
N LEU A 113 -4.79 11.54 -9.51
CA LEU A 113 -4.60 12.88 -10.09
C LEU A 113 -5.75 13.27 -11.02
N ARG A 114 -6.23 12.33 -11.83
CA ARG A 114 -7.38 12.60 -12.71
C ARG A 114 -8.63 12.90 -11.92
N ARG A 115 -8.86 12.16 -10.85
CA ARG A 115 -10.00 12.40 -9.96
C ARG A 115 -9.91 13.80 -9.34
N LEU A 116 -8.72 14.20 -8.91
CA LEU A 116 -8.48 15.52 -8.35
C LEU A 116 -8.74 16.61 -9.38
N GLU A 117 -8.27 16.43 -10.61
CA GLU A 117 -8.49 17.36 -11.71
C GLU A 117 -9.96 17.56 -12.02
N LEU A 118 -10.72 16.48 -12.10
CA LEU A 118 -12.16 16.53 -12.36
C LEU A 118 -12.92 17.27 -11.26
N GLU A 119 -12.56 17.03 -10.02
CA GLU A 119 -13.21 17.71 -8.90
C GLU A 119 -12.91 19.20 -8.86
N GLU A 120 -11.71 19.61 -9.24
CA GLU A 120 -11.37 21.02 -9.33
C GLU A 120 -12.13 21.72 -10.46
N GLU A 121 -12.31 21.04 -11.59
CA GLU A 121 -13.13 21.57 -12.69
C GLU A 121 -14.58 21.76 -12.29
N GLU A 122 -15.15 20.84 -11.52
CA GLU A 122 -16.52 20.95 -11.04
C GLU A 122 -16.72 22.11 -10.07
N ASN A 123 -15.67 22.50 -9.35
CA ASN A 123 -15.74 23.58 -8.36
C ASN A 123 -15.49 24.97 -8.98
N LEU A 124 -15.24 25.04 -10.27
CA LEU A 124 -15.14 26.29 -10.99
C LEU A 124 -16.54 26.78 -11.37
#